data_4f442e4391e362e678bbe3032852ee83
#
_entry.id   4f442e4391e362e678bbe3032852ee83
#
_cell.length_a   1.000
_cell.length_b   1.000
_cell.length_c   1.000
_cell.angle_alpha   90.00
_cell.angle_beta   90.00
_cell.angle_gamma   90.00
#
_symmetry.space_group_name_H-M   'P 1'
#
loop_
_entity.id
_entity.type
_entity.pdbx_description
1 polymer ?
#
loop_
_entity_poly.entity_id
_entity_poly.type
_entity_poly.pdbx_seq_one_letter_code
_entity_poly.pdbx_strand_id
1 'polypeptide(L)'
;WICLSPKKNKLPTQEVFEKAHELKCIIYNKDDFRFAEEQAEQVNKDCILYLQPEWSKRDKMMPQIVDYVMKNPQWKVSLQTHKYLNIP
;
A
#
# COMPACT_ATOMS: atom_id res chain seq x y z
N TRP A 1 11.62 -9.58 -9.28
CA TRP A 1 10.35 -9.10 -8.74
C TRP A 1 10.58 -7.79 -7.99
N ILE A 2 9.86 -6.74 -8.38
CA ILE A 2 10.01 -5.42 -7.79
C ILE A 2 8.78 -5.10 -6.95
N CYS A 3 8.96 -4.97 -5.63
CA CYS A 3 7.94 -4.52 -4.70
C CYS A 3 8.29 -3.09 -4.28
N LEU A 4 7.40 -2.15 -4.58
CA LEU A 4 7.64 -0.75 -4.38
C LEU A 4 6.84 -0.24 -3.18
N SER A 5 7.53 0.46 -2.26
CA SER A 5 6.88 1.06 -1.08
C SER A 5 7.25 2.54 -1.01
N PRO A 6 6.57 3.40 -1.77
CA PRO A 6 6.93 4.81 -1.82
C PRO A 6 6.63 5.52 -0.50
N LYS A 7 7.46 6.50 -0.17
CA LYS A 7 7.29 7.35 1.01
C LYS A 7 7.15 8.79 0.54
N LYS A 8 6.36 9.57 1.27
CA LYS A 8 6.07 10.94 0.88
C LYS A 8 7.32 11.82 0.73
N ASN A 9 8.34 11.55 1.54
CA ASN A 9 9.57 12.34 1.53
C ASN A 9 10.65 11.78 0.61
N LYS A 10 10.39 10.64 -0.04
CA LYS A 10 11.37 10.04 -0.94
C LYS A 10 10.63 9.17 -1.95
N LEU A 11 10.31 9.76 -3.09
CA LEU A 11 9.55 9.08 -4.13
C LEU A 11 10.49 8.33 -5.09
N PRO A 12 10.07 7.15 -5.59
CA PRO A 12 10.82 6.45 -6.61
C PRO A 12 10.85 7.20 -7.93
N THR A 13 11.75 6.81 -8.82
CA THR A 13 11.82 7.37 -10.16
C THR A 13 10.68 6.83 -11.02
N GLN A 14 10.36 7.53 -12.09
CA GLN A 14 9.33 7.10 -13.04
C GLN A 14 9.64 5.72 -13.61
N GLU A 15 10.90 5.45 -13.90
CA GLU A 15 11.31 4.14 -14.44
C GLU A 15 10.97 3.01 -13.47
N VAL A 16 11.19 3.22 -12.17
CA VAL A 16 10.89 2.20 -11.16
C VAL A 16 9.39 1.96 -11.07
N PHE A 17 8.58 3.02 -11.15
CA PHE A 17 7.12 2.87 -11.16
C PHE A 17 6.66 2.03 -12.34
N GLU A 18 7.24 2.23 -13.51
CA GLU A 18 6.85 1.52 -14.71
C GLU A 18 7.20 0.03 -14.66
N LYS A 19 8.23 -0.33 -13.90
CA LYS A 19 8.72 -1.70 -13.80
C LYS A 19 8.23 -2.44 -12.55
N ALA A 20 7.49 -1.78 -11.67
CA ALA A 20 7.04 -2.37 -10.42
C ALA A 20 6.04 -3.52 -10.66
N HIS A 21 6.21 -4.60 -9.92
CA HIS A 21 5.29 -5.73 -9.92
C HIS A 21 4.24 -5.60 -8.83
N GLU A 22 4.61 -4.99 -7.72
CA GLU A 22 3.72 -4.71 -6.60
C GLU A 22 3.94 -3.28 -6.12
N LEU A 23 2.85 -2.62 -5.75
CA LEU A 23 2.88 -1.33 -5.08
C LEU A 23 2.24 -1.52 -3.71
N LYS A 24 2.99 -1.27 -2.66
CA LYS A 24 2.50 -1.39 -1.29
C LYS A 24 2.55 -0.02 -0.63
N CYS A 25 1.40 0.51 -0.30
CA CYS A 25 1.28 1.81 0.34
C CYS A 25 0.91 1.65 1.80
N ILE A 26 1.72 2.27 2.67
CA ILE A 26 1.52 2.21 4.11
C ILE A 26 0.52 3.31 4.51
N ILE A 27 -0.55 2.93 5.17
CA ILE A 27 -1.61 3.86 5.58
C ILE A 27 -1.48 4.17 7.06
N TYR A 28 -1.14 5.39 7.34
CA TYR A 28 -1.01 5.91 8.70
C TYR A 28 -2.27 6.69 9.12
N ASN A 29 -2.86 7.41 8.17
CA ASN A 29 -4.09 8.18 8.40
C ASN A 29 -4.90 8.24 7.10
N LYS A 30 -6.05 8.93 7.14
CA LYS A 30 -6.95 9.00 5.99
C LYS A 30 -6.33 9.66 4.76
N ASP A 31 -5.42 10.60 4.95
CA ASP A 31 -4.79 11.31 3.84
C ASP A 31 -3.90 10.39 3.02
N ASP A 32 -3.44 9.30 3.61
CA ASP A 32 -2.57 8.36 2.92
C ASP A 32 -3.30 7.58 1.83
N PHE A 33 -4.63 7.47 1.89
CA PHE A 33 -5.39 6.87 0.78
C PHE A 33 -5.23 7.71 -0.49
N ARG A 34 -5.27 9.01 -0.36
CA ARG A 34 -5.07 9.90 -1.50
C ARG A 34 -3.66 9.78 -2.05
N PHE A 35 -2.67 9.73 -1.18
CA PHE A 35 -1.29 9.51 -1.58
C PHE A 35 -1.15 8.18 -2.33
N ALA A 36 -1.78 7.11 -1.82
CA ALA A 36 -1.74 5.80 -2.45
C ALA A 36 -2.33 5.84 -3.86
N GLU A 37 -3.45 6.53 -4.06
CA GLU A 37 -4.06 6.65 -5.38
C GLU A 37 -3.15 7.42 -6.34
N GLU A 38 -2.46 8.45 -5.87
CA GLU A 38 -1.51 9.20 -6.68
C GLU A 38 -0.36 8.30 -7.15
N GLN A 39 0.13 7.42 -6.27
CA GLN A 39 1.19 6.50 -6.63
C GLN A 39 0.69 5.40 -7.57
N ALA A 40 -0.54 4.94 -7.38
CA ALA A 40 -1.13 3.91 -8.23
C ALA A 40 -1.27 4.37 -9.69
N GLU A 41 -1.47 5.66 -9.91
CA GLU A 41 -1.55 6.21 -11.25
C GLU A 41 -0.24 6.13 -12.02
N GLN A 42 0.87 5.99 -11.32
CA GLN A 42 2.20 5.99 -11.92
C GLN A 42 2.72 4.61 -12.28
N VAL A 43 2.16 3.54 -11.69
CA VAL A 43 2.61 2.18 -11.97
C VAL A 43 1.92 1.64 -13.23
N ASN A 44 2.49 0.55 -13.76
CA ASN A 44 1.90 -0.09 -14.93
C ASN A 44 0.58 -0.79 -14.55
N LYS A 45 -0.24 -1.08 -15.55
CA LYS A 45 -1.58 -1.64 -15.35
C LYS A 45 -1.59 -3.03 -14.74
N ASP A 46 -0.48 -3.76 -14.84
CA ASP A 46 -0.37 -5.12 -14.32
C ASP A 46 0.17 -5.16 -12.89
N CYS A 47 0.53 -4.02 -12.35
CA CYS A 47 1.06 -3.92 -11.00
C CYS A 47 -0.02 -4.26 -9.97
N ILE A 48 0.33 -5.09 -8.99
CA ILE A 48 -0.59 -5.46 -7.92
C ILE A 48 -0.56 -4.35 -6.87
N LEU A 49 -1.74 -3.88 -6.46
CA LEU A 49 -1.86 -2.75 -5.54
C LEU A 49 -2.22 -3.25 -4.14
N TYR A 50 -1.39 -2.91 -3.15
CA TYR A 50 -1.62 -3.27 -1.76
C TYR A 50 -1.70 -2.04 -0.86
N LEU A 51 -2.63 -2.08 0.08
CA LEU A 51 -2.71 -1.14 1.20
C LEU A 51 -2.38 -1.90 2.48
N GLN A 52 -1.52 -1.32 3.31
CA GLN A 52 -1.08 -1.94 4.55
C GLN A 52 -1.17 -0.92 5.67
N PRO A 53 -1.77 -1.26 6.84
CA PRO A 53 -1.81 -0.32 7.95
C PRO A 53 -0.41 -0.16 8.53
N GLU A 54 -0.06 1.08 8.93
CA GLU A 54 1.14 1.29 9.71
C GLU A 54 0.98 0.52 11.02
N TRP A 55 2.03 -0.16 11.49
CA TRP A 55 1.91 -1.11 12.58
C TRP A 55 1.29 -0.52 13.84
N SER A 56 1.73 0.68 14.25
CA SER A 56 1.22 1.31 15.48
C SER A 56 -0.22 1.79 15.35
N LYS A 57 -0.74 1.90 14.13
CA LYS A 57 -2.10 2.35 13.84
C LYS A 57 -2.99 1.24 13.28
N ARG A 58 -2.55 0.00 13.32
CA ARG A 58 -3.25 -1.11 12.68
C ARG A 58 -4.69 -1.28 13.17
N ASP A 59 -4.92 -1.13 14.47
CA ASP A 59 -6.26 -1.33 15.04
C ASP A 59 -7.24 -0.27 14.55
N LYS A 60 -6.76 0.95 14.35
CA LYS A 60 -7.56 2.05 13.87
C LYS A 60 -7.75 2.00 12.36
N MET A 61 -6.68 1.69 11.64
CA MET A 61 -6.68 1.81 10.18
C MET A 61 -7.18 0.56 9.45
N MET A 62 -7.05 -0.63 10.04
CA MET A 62 -7.46 -1.84 9.37
C MET A 62 -8.94 -1.82 8.93
N PRO A 63 -9.90 -1.44 9.78
CA PRO A 63 -11.29 -1.36 9.33
C PRO A 63 -11.49 -0.39 8.19
N GLN A 64 -10.77 0.72 8.20
CA GLN A 64 -10.85 1.73 7.14
C GLN A 64 -10.27 1.19 5.82
N ILE A 65 -9.16 0.45 5.91
CA ILE A 65 -8.54 -0.15 4.73
C ILE A 65 -9.45 -1.22 4.13
N VAL A 66 -10.04 -2.07 4.97
CA VAL A 66 -10.97 -3.11 4.49
C VAL A 66 -12.15 -2.47 3.78
N ASP A 67 -12.74 -1.43 4.36
CA ASP A 67 -13.86 -0.72 3.74
C ASP A 67 -13.44 -0.11 2.40
N TYR A 68 -12.27 0.49 2.36
CA TYR A 68 -11.73 1.10 1.15
C TYR A 68 -11.53 0.06 0.05
N VAL A 69 -10.95 -1.07 0.38
CA VAL A 69 -10.68 -2.15 -0.58
C VAL A 69 -12.00 -2.72 -1.13
N MET A 70 -13.02 -2.82 -0.29
CA MET A 70 -14.34 -3.29 -0.76
C MET A 70 -14.96 -2.34 -1.77
N LYS A 71 -14.73 -1.04 -1.62
CA LYS A 71 -15.23 -0.01 -2.55
C LYS A 71 -14.33 0.18 -3.76
N ASN A 72 -13.06 -0.23 -3.65
CA ASN A 72 -12.06 -0.07 -4.70
C ASN A 72 -11.33 -1.40 -4.89
N PRO A 73 -11.97 -2.35 -5.59
CA PRO A 73 -11.47 -3.74 -5.65
C PRO A 73 -10.14 -3.93 -6.35
N GLN A 74 -9.60 -2.92 -7.00
CA GLN A 74 -8.25 -2.98 -7.57
C GLN A 74 -7.19 -3.03 -6.48
N TRP A 75 -7.51 -2.60 -5.26
CA TRP A 75 -6.62 -2.67 -4.12
C TRP A 75 -6.81 -3.97 -3.34
N LYS A 76 -5.72 -4.44 -2.73
CA LYS A 76 -5.73 -5.61 -1.84
C LYS A 76 -5.18 -5.22 -0.49
N VAL A 77 -5.58 -5.93 0.56
CA VAL A 77 -5.05 -5.71 1.90
C VAL A 77 -3.76 -6.51 2.06
N SER A 78 -2.69 -5.85 2.52
CA SER A 78 -1.44 -6.51 2.85
C SER A 78 -1.30 -6.60 4.37
N LEU A 79 -1.03 -7.80 4.88
CA LEU A 79 -0.87 -8.05 6.31
C LEU A 79 0.60 -8.30 6.63
N GLN A 80 1.04 -7.79 7.79
CA GLN A 80 2.37 -8.10 8.30
C GLN A 80 2.26 -9.35 9.17
N THR A 81 2.00 -10.49 8.51
CA THR A 81 1.65 -11.73 9.21
C THR A 81 2.69 -12.17 10.23
N HIS A 82 3.97 -11.97 9.95
CA HIS A 82 5.02 -12.33 10.90
C HIS A 82 4.90 -11.58 12.23
N LYS A 83 4.44 -10.33 12.19
CA LYS A 83 4.23 -9.54 13.40
C LYS A 83 2.97 -9.99 14.15
N TYR A 84 1.91 -10.27 13.41
CA TYR A 84 0.65 -10.74 14.00
C TYR A 84 0.81 -12.09 14.67
N LEU A 85 1.63 -12.96 14.08
CA LEU A 85 1.86 -14.30 14.61
C LEU A 85 3.04 -14.35 15.59
N ASN A 86 3.66 -13.21 15.87
CA ASN A 86 4.81 -13.09 16.76
C ASN A 86 5.98 -13.97 16.31
N ILE A 87 6.19 -14.11 15.03
CA ILE A 87 7.28 -14.84 14.42
C ILE A 87 8.45 -13.90 14.17
N PRO A 88 9.67 -14.24 14.59
CA PRO A 88 10.84 -13.39 14.38
C PRO A 88 11.14 -13.13 12.90
#